data_4bd91d56f725623012f2357828316dce
#
_entry.id   4bd91d56f725623012f2357828316dce
#
_cell.length_a   1.000
_cell.length_b   1.000
_cell.length_c   1.000
_cell.angle_alpha   90.00
_cell.angle_beta   90.00
_cell.angle_gamma   90.00
#
_symmetry.space_group_name_H-M   'P 1'
#
loop_
_entity.id
_entity.type
_entity.pdbx_description
1 polymer ?
#
loop_
_entity_poly.entity_id
_entity_poly.type
_entity_poly.pdbx_seq_one_letter_code
_entity_poly.pdbx_strand_id
1 'polypeptide(L)'
;MAGRVKNVRQVLGEAAAPLTRLAELPGRGVTRVWECAGPPGAETLMLIHGVTFTAELNWGKVFAPLSRDFRVIAIDLRGHGDGIKTGSRFRLEDCADDVAALAEALDITRFVAVGYSMGGMIAQLLFKRHASRLSGLVLCATARNVLGSPIERMAALALPTAAAAIQWNPLLQPMSAEFFGMTLLGSVDDPATARWARAQLRRTTLATAISAVRAVSEFTSHSWIGEVDVPTAVVVTTRDRIVPVSRQMKLARAIPGASVHEIAADHAVCTTAPQVFTPVLLEACWSVEARRIRQQPA
;
A
#
# COMPACT_ATOMS: atom_id res chain seq x y z
N MET A 1 -10.94 -40.01 -13.50
CA MET A 1 -10.90 -38.90 -14.47
C MET A 1 -9.83 -37.91 -14.00
N ALA A 2 -8.66 -37.93 -14.63
CA ALA A 2 -7.51 -37.12 -14.21
C ALA A 2 -7.65 -35.72 -14.81
N GLY A 3 -7.90 -34.73 -13.96
CA GLY A 3 -7.91 -33.32 -14.34
C GLY A 3 -6.50 -32.82 -14.69
N ARG A 4 -6.30 -32.45 -15.94
CA ARG A 4 -5.07 -31.85 -16.47
C ARG A 4 -4.65 -30.64 -15.65
N VAL A 5 -3.56 -30.76 -14.91
CA VAL A 5 -2.81 -29.62 -14.38
C VAL A 5 -2.24 -28.85 -15.58
N LYS A 6 -2.84 -27.74 -15.95
CA LYS A 6 -2.31 -26.85 -16.97
C LYS A 6 -0.97 -26.30 -16.51
N ASN A 7 0.05 -26.51 -17.35
CA ASN A 7 1.44 -26.12 -17.11
C ASN A 7 1.52 -24.60 -16.83
N VAL A 8 2.00 -24.22 -15.65
CA VAL A 8 2.09 -22.83 -15.16
C VAL A 8 2.85 -21.91 -16.15
N ARG A 9 3.73 -22.43 -16.99
CA ARG A 9 4.46 -21.67 -18.02
C ARG A 9 3.62 -21.23 -19.23
N GLN A 10 2.46 -21.83 -19.50
CA GLN A 10 1.59 -21.47 -20.63
C GLN A 10 0.57 -20.37 -20.31
N VAL A 11 0.48 -19.96 -19.03
CA VAL A 11 -0.43 -18.91 -18.55
C VAL A 11 0.25 -17.53 -18.50
N LEU A 12 1.57 -17.47 -18.75
CA LEU A 12 2.35 -16.22 -18.73
C LEU A 12 2.41 -15.58 -20.14
N GLY A 13 1.26 -15.32 -20.77
CA GLY A 13 1.21 -14.35 -21.86
C GLY A 13 1.83 -13.02 -21.37
N GLU A 14 2.63 -12.37 -22.21
CA GLU A 14 3.28 -11.09 -21.92
C GLU A 14 2.20 -10.08 -21.51
N ALA A 15 2.01 -9.91 -20.20
CA ALA A 15 1.19 -8.82 -19.69
C ALA A 15 1.94 -7.52 -20.00
N ALA A 16 1.25 -6.56 -20.59
CA ALA A 16 1.83 -5.28 -20.97
C ALA A 16 2.50 -4.62 -19.77
N ALA A 17 3.70 -4.08 -19.98
CA ALA A 17 4.36 -3.26 -18.97
C ALA A 17 3.43 -2.09 -18.58
N PRO A 18 3.38 -1.69 -17.30
CA PRO A 18 2.53 -0.60 -16.89
C PRO A 18 2.91 0.70 -17.62
N LEU A 19 1.92 1.42 -18.10
CA LEU A 19 2.10 2.79 -18.56
C LEU A 19 2.42 3.67 -17.36
N THR A 20 3.47 4.47 -17.49
CA THR A 20 3.89 5.39 -16.43
C THR A 20 3.71 6.83 -16.90
N ARG A 21 3.02 7.65 -16.11
CA ARG A 21 2.79 9.07 -16.42
C ARG A 21 2.77 9.92 -15.17
N LEU A 22 2.92 11.21 -15.34
CA LEU A 22 2.62 12.21 -14.33
C LEU A 22 1.14 12.57 -14.43
N ALA A 23 0.46 12.56 -13.30
CA ALA A 23 -0.93 13.00 -13.18
C ALA A 23 -0.98 14.27 -12.35
N GLU A 24 -1.66 15.28 -12.86
CA GLU A 24 -1.99 16.50 -12.12
C GLU A 24 -3.25 16.27 -11.30
N LEU A 25 -3.15 16.54 -10.00
CA LEU A 25 -4.29 16.51 -9.08
C LEU A 25 -4.67 17.96 -8.77
N PRO A 26 -5.82 18.46 -9.26
CA PRO A 26 -6.20 19.87 -9.14
C PRO A 26 -6.16 20.36 -7.70
N GLY A 27 -5.43 21.46 -7.47
CA GLY A 27 -5.24 22.05 -6.14
C GLY A 27 -4.36 21.26 -5.18
N ARG A 28 -3.77 20.12 -5.60
CA ARG A 28 -2.96 19.25 -4.75
C ARG A 28 -1.52 19.10 -5.25
N GLY A 29 -1.30 19.02 -6.55
CA GLY A 29 0.02 18.91 -7.16
C GLY A 29 0.11 17.80 -8.20
N VAL A 30 1.35 17.42 -8.55
CA VAL A 30 1.63 16.41 -9.57
C VAL A 30 2.23 15.17 -8.92
N THR A 31 1.78 14.00 -9.33
CA THR A 31 2.28 12.71 -8.84
C THR A 31 2.52 11.74 -9.99
N ARG A 32 3.41 10.77 -9.76
CA ARG A 32 3.63 9.66 -10.70
C ARG A 32 2.60 8.56 -10.49
N VAL A 33 2.10 8.06 -11.61
CA VAL A 33 1.09 6.99 -11.65
C VAL A 33 1.56 5.89 -12.60
N TRP A 34 1.32 4.66 -12.23
CA TRP A 34 1.45 3.46 -13.07
C TRP A 34 0.06 2.91 -13.34
N GLU A 35 -0.21 2.53 -14.59
CA GLU A 35 -1.50 2.04 -15.01
C GLU A 35 -1.39 0.84 -15.95
N CYS A 36 -2.17 -0.21 -15.68
CA CYS A 36 -2.46 -1.31 -16.60
C CYS A 36 -3.97 -1.38 -16.79
N ALA A 37 -4.44 -1.31 -18.04
CA ALA A 37 -5.87 -1.16 -18.34
C ALA A 37 -6.73 -2.34 -17.88
N GLY A 38 -6.19 -3.56 -17.86
CA GLY A 38 -6.97 -4.78 -17.59
C GLY A 38 -7.98 -5.12 -18.70
N PRO A 39 -8.81 -6.14 -18.49
CA PRO A 39 -9.92 -6.48 -19.38
C PRO A 39 -10.99 -5.37 -19.44
N PRO A 40 -11.73 -5.23 -20.55
CA PRO A 40 -12.85 -4.30 -20.62
C PRO A 40 -13.88 -4.54 -19.50
N GLY A 41 -14.24 -3.47 -18.76
CA GLY A 41 -15.19 -3.55 -17.65
C GLY A 41 -14.63 -4.15 -16.35
N ALA A 42 -13.34 -4.45 -16.30
CA ALA A 42 -12.72 -4.96 -15.07
C ALA A 42 -12.78 -3.93 -13.94
N GLU A 43 -12.93 -4.44 -12.71
CA GLU A 43 -12.85 -3.63 -11.49
C GLU A 43 -11.49 -2.96 -11.37
N THR A 44 -11.47 -1.74 -10.84
CA THR A 44 -10.24 -0.98 -10.65
C THR A 44 -9.63 -1.24 -9.28
N LEU A 45 -8.36 -1.66 -9.26
CA LEU A 45 -7.53 -1.74 -8.07
C LEU A 45 -6.66 -0.50 -7.97
N MET A 46 -6.78 0.25 -6.87
CA MET A 46 -5.91 1.39 -6.54
C MET A 46 -4.87 0.94 -5.50
N LEU A 47 -3.61 0.79 -5.93
CA LEU A 47 -2.53 0.25 -5.12
C LEU A 47 -1.79 1.37 -4.37
N ILE A 48 -1.72 1.25 -3.04
CA ILE A 48 -1.21 2.27 -2.12
C ILE A 48 -0.02 1.67 -1.35
N HIS A 49 1.18 2.22 -1.56
CA HIS A 49 2.44 1.66 -1.05
C HIS A 49 2.70 1.96 0.44
N GLY A 50 3.66 1.23 1.02
CA GLY A 50 4.15 1.39 2.39
C GLY A 50 5.08 2.58 2.59
N VAL A 51 5.45 2.83 3.85
CA VAL A 51 6.39 3.88 4.23
C VAL A 51 7.75 3.70 3.55
N THR A 52 8.38 4.78 3.10
CA THR A 52 9.65 4.85 2.36
C THR A 52 9.65 4.25 0.97
N PHE A 53 8.71 3.38 0.65
CA PHE A 53 8.64 2.73 -0.67
C PHE A 53 8.12 3.69 -1.74
N THR A 54 8.28 3.29 -2.98
CA THR A 54 7.60 3.86 -4.15
C THR A 54 6.54 2.87 -4.61
N ALA A 55 5.61 3.31 -5.46
CA ALA A 55 4.66 2.41 -6.09
C ALA A 55 5.38 1.27 -6.85
N GLU A 56 6.48 1.59 -7.53
CA GLU A 56 7.28 0.61 -8.27
C GLU A 56 7.95 -0.41 -7.33
N LEU A 57 8.54 0.03 -6.20
CA LEU A 57 9.19 -0.87 -5.26
C LEU A 57 8.20 -1.83 -4.61
N ASN A 58 7.03 -1.33 -4.21
CA ASN A 58 6.03 -2.12 -3.52
C ASN A 58 5.27 -3.05 -4.48
N TRP A 59 4.92 -2.55 -5.68
CA TRP A 59 3.93 -3.17 -6.54
C TRP A 59 4.45 -3.63 -7.91
N GLY A 60 5.68 -3.26 -8.29
CA GLY A 60 6.22 -3.49 -9.63
C GLY A 60 6.16 -4.95 -10.10
N LYS A 61 6.23 -5.90 -9.18
CA LYS A 61 6.17 -7.35 -9.48
C LYS A 61 4.74 -7.91 -9.58
N VAL A 62 3.72 -7.16 -9.14
CA VAL A 62 2.33 -7.63 -9.14
C VAL A 62 1.46 -7.01 -10.25
N PHE A 63 1.93 -5.95 -10.93
CA PHE A 63 1.17 -5.31 -12.01
C PHE A 63 0.70 -6.31 -13.07
N ALA A 64 1.64 -7.05 -13.67
CA ALA A 64 1.35 -7.98 -14.74
C ALA A 64 0.38 -9.11 -14.33
N PRO A 65 0.53 -9.78 -13.17
CA PRO A 65 -0.45 -10.75 -12.71
C PRO A 65 -1.83 -10.16 -12.46
N LEU A 66 -1.92 -9.01 -11.75
CA LEU A 66 -3.20 -8.37 -11.43
C LEU A 66 -3.93 -7.86 -12.67
N SER A 67 -3.19 -7.34 -13.67
CA SER A 67 -3.80 -6.74 -14.87
C SER A 67 -4.48 -7.74 -15.80
N ARG A 68 -4.38 -9.04 -15.53
CA ARG A 68 -5.12 -10.08 -16.27
C ARG A 68 -6.61 -10.05 -15.96
N ASP A 69 -6.96 -9.64 -14.75
CA ASP A 69 -8.34 -9.67 -14.25
C ASP A 69 -8.87 -8.29 -13.85
N PHE A 70 -7.97 -7.32 -13.59
CA PHE A 70 -8.30 -6.01 -13.03
C PHE A 70 -7.66 -4.87 -13.82
N ARG A 71 -8.30 -3.71 -13.83
CA ARG A 71 -7.60 -2.45 -14.11
C ARG A 71 -6.76 -2.11 -12.89
N VAL A 72 -5.45 -1.91 -13.07
CA VAL A 72 -4.52 -1.71 -11.97
C VAL A 72 -3.91 -0.32 -12.06
N ILE A 73 -4.01 0.46 -10.98
CA ILE A 73 -3.43 1.78 -10.86
C ILE A 73 -2.64 1.85 -9.58
N ALA A 74 -1.42 2.39 -9.63
CA ALA A 74 -0.63 2.69 -8.45
C ALA A 74 -0.14 4.13 -8.48
N ILE A 75 0.03 4.72 -7.31
CA ILE A 75 0.43 6.11 -7.11
C ILE A 75 1.69 6.18 -6.24
N ASP A 76 2.64 7.05 -6.59
CA ASP A 76 3.63 7.50 -5.61
C ASP A 76 2.97 8.48 -4.64
N LEU A 77 2.95 8.13 -3.37
CA LEU A 77 2.36 8.99 -2.33
C LEU A 77 3.19 10.26 -2.13
N ARG A 78 2.52 11.33 -1.67
CA ARG A 78 3.20 12.60 -1.37
C ARG A 78 4.50 12.39 -0.58
N GLY A 79 5.54 13.11 -0.95
CA GLY A 79 6.87 13.03 -0.35
C GLY A 79 7.69 11.77 -0.72
N HIS A 80 7.08 10.74 -1.30
CA HIS A 80 7.75 9.50 -1.70
C HIS A 80 7.94 9.47 -3.22
N GLY A 81 9.05 8.90 -3.68
CA GLY A 81 9.31 8.74 -5.11
C GLY A 81 9.15 10.06 -5.91
N ASP A 82 8.35 10.02 -6.96
CA ASP A 82 7.94 11.19 -7.74
C ASP A 82 6.50 11.64 -7.38
N GLY A 83 6.07 11.35 -6.16
CA GLY A 83 4.82 11.85 -5.61
C GLY A 83 4.86 13.36 -5.33
N ILE A 84 3.71 13.91 -4.98
CA ILE A 84 3.53 15.34 -4.68
C ILE A 84 4.62 15.84 -3.75
N LYS A 85 5.36 16.86 -4.17
CA LYS A 85 6.35 17.53 -3.33
C LYS A 85 5.65 18.59 -2.48
N THR A 86 5.84 18.50 -1.17
CA THR A 86 5.23 19.43 -0.23
C THR A 86 6.20 19.76 0.90
N GLY A 87 6.24 21.02 1.33
CA GLY A 87 6.93 21.46 2.54
C GLY A 87 6.08 21.35 3.80
N SER A 88 4.81 20.96 3.69
CA SER A 88 3.91 20.82 4.83
C SER A 88 4.16 19.51 5.59
N ARG A 89 3.64 19.43 6.82
CA ARG A 89 3.66 18.21 7.64
C ARG A 89 3.02 17.05 6.87
N PHE A 90 3.69 15.90 6.85
CA PHE A 90 3.14 14.69 6.28
C PHE A 90 1.95 14.16 7.11
N ARG A 91 0.83 13.89 6.46
CA ARG A 91 -0.39 13.36 7.08
C ARG A 91 -0.95 12.23 6.22
N LEU A 92 -1.43 11.16 6.87
CA LEU A 92 -2.06 10.03 6.16
C LEU A 92 -3.39 10.44 5.53
N GLU A 93 -4.11 11.38 6.14
CA GLU A 93 -5.36 11.94 5.62
C GLU A 93 -5.14 12.63 4.27
N ASP A 94 -4.05 13.40 4.15
CA ASP A 94 -3.70 14.07 2.89
C ASP A 94 -3.38 13.05 1.79
N CYS A 95 -2.76 11.92 2.14
CA CYS A 95 -2.51 10.82 1.21
C CYS A 95 -3.84 10.18 0.76
N ALA A 96 -4.80 9.99 1.65
CA ALA A 96 -6.12 9.47 1.29
C ALA A 96 -6.86 10.41 0.35
N ASP A 97 -6.80 11.72 0.63
CA ASP A 97 -7.38 12.74 -0.23
C ASP A 97 -6.70 12.80 -1.62
N ASP A 98 -5.37 12.58 -1.70
CA ASP A 98 -4.64 12.50 -2.97
C ASP A 98 -5.11 11.31 -3.82
N VAL A 99 -5.31 10.14 -3.19
CA VAL A 99 -5.81 8.95 -3.88
C VAL A 99 -7.24 9.17 -4.38
N ALA A 100 -8.09 9.82 -3.60
CA ALA A 100 -9.46 10.16 -4.02
C ALA A 100 -9.45 11.17 -5.18
N ALA A 101 -8.58 12.18 -5.12
CA ALA A 101 -8.40 13.16 -6.21
C ALA A 101 -7.82 12.52 -7.48
N LEU A 102 -6.92 11.53 -7.35
CA LEU A 102 -6.44 10.75 -8.49
C LEU A 102 -7.59 9.98 -9.15
N ALA A 103 -8.43 9.31 -8.37
CA ALA A 103 -9.59 8.61 -8.90
C ALA A 103 -10.51 9.54 -9.67
N GLU A 104 -10.73 10.77 -9.17
CA GLU A 104 -11.51 11.81 -9.86
C GLU A 104 -10.83 12.25 -11.16
N ALA A 105 -9.53 12.55 -11.13
CA ALA A 105 -8.76 12.96 -12.31
C ALA A 105 -8.69 11.88 -13.41
N LEU A 106 -8.98 10.62 -13.07
CA LEU A 106 -9.02 9.48 -13.98
C LEU A 106 -10.44 9.01 -14.33
N ASP A 107 -11.47 9.79 -13.98
CA ASP A 107 -12.89 9.46 -14.18
C ASP A 107 -13.28 8.09 -13.57
N ILE A 108 -12.64 7.71 -12.43
CA ILE A 108 -12.93 6.48 -11.71
C ILE A 108 -13.96 6.79 -10.64
N THR A 109 -15.17 6.28 -10.81
CA THR A 109 -16.24 6.49 -9.84
C THR A 109 -16.02 5.73 -8.55
N ARG A 110 -15.69 4.45 -8.67
CA ARG A 110 -15.41 3.56 -7.52
C ARG A 110 -14.24 2.62 -7.82
N PHE A 111 -13.55 2.20 -6.76
CA PHE A 111 -12.38 1.30 -6.87
C PHE A 111 -12.20 0.48 -5.59
N VAL A 112 -11.49 -0.64 -5.71
CA VAL A 112 -10.97 -1.38 -4.56
C VAL A 112 -9.65 -0.76 -4.14
N ALA A 113 -9.56 -0.25 -2.91
CA ALA A 113 -8.30 0.25 -2.36
C ALA A 113 -7.46 -0.91 -1.83
N VAL A 114 -6.27 -1.11 -2.40
CA VAL A 114 -5.30 -2.14 -2.01
C VAL A 114 -4.13 -1.47 -1.33
N GLY A 115 -4.05 -1.59 0.00
CA GLY A 115 -3.03 -0.89 0.78
C GLY A 115 -2.05 -1.81 1.48
N TYR A 116 -0.75 -1.48 1.40
CA TYR A 116 0.33 -2.23 2.07
C TYR A 116 0.89 -1.44 3.23
N SER A 117 0.97 -2.01 4.44
CA SER A 117 1.56 -1.38 5.62
C SER A 117 0.93 0.02 5.89
N MET A 118 1.69 1.11 5.80
CA MET A 118 1.17 2.48 5.82
C MET A 118 0.04 2.70 4.80
N GLY A 119 0.18 2.15 3.59
CA GLY A 119 -0.86 2.21 2.56
C GLY A 119 -2.18 1.57 2.99
N GLY A 120 -2.13 0.54 3.85
CA GLY A 120 -3.32 -0.06 4.44
C GLY A 120 -4.03 0.85 5.45
N MET A 121 -3.29 1.72 6.15
CA MET A 121 -3.87 2.75 7.01
C MET A 121 -4.52 3.85 6.18
N ILE A 122 -3.88 4.23 5.06
CA ILE A 122 -4.44 5.18 4.10
C ILE A 122 -5.72 4.60 3.46
N ALA A 123 -5.76 3.31 3.12
CA ALA A 123 -6.96 2.65 2.62
C ALA A 123 -8.11 2.65 3.66
N GLN A 124 -7.80 2.48 4.93
CA GLN A 124 -8.78 2.65 6.01
C GLN A 124 -9.30 4.11 6.08
N LEU A 125 -8.41 5.11 5.94
CA LEU A 125 -8.81 6.52 5.90
C LEU A 125 -9.62 6.87 4.65
N LEU A 126 -9.37 6.24 3.50
CA LEU A 126 -10.22 6.36 2.33
C LEU A 126 -11.67 5.94 2.64
N PHE A 127 -11.86 4.84 3.37
CA PHE A 127 -13.19 4.47 3.83
C PHE A 127 -13.79 5.56 4.73
N LYS A 128 -13.05 6.05 5.72
CA LYS A 128 -13.58 7.06 6.66
C LYS A 128 -13.93 8.40 6.01
N ARG A 129 -13.23 8.79 4.94
CA ARG A 129 -13.32 10.12 4.31
C ARG A 129 -14.04 10.12 2.97
N HIS A 130 -13.95 9.02 2.23
CA HIS A 130 -14.39 8.89 0.84
C HIS A 130 -15.09 7.55 0.60
N ALA A 131 -15.94 7.08 1.54
CA ALA A 131 -16.58 5.76 1.47
C ALA A 131 -17.33 5.52 0.15
N SER A 132 -17.99 6.56 -0.39
CA SER A 132 -18.71 6.47 -1.67
C SER A 132 -17.81 6.13 -2.88
N ARG A 133 -16.50 6.34 -2.78
CA ARG A 133 -15.52 6.00 -3.82
C ARG A 133 -15.04 4.55 -3.72
N LEU A 134 -15.39 3.82 -2.66
CA LEU A 134 -14.88 2.47 -2.45
C LEU A 134 -15.89 1.40 -2.88
N SER A 135 -15.40 0.44 -3.65
CA SER A 135 -16.09 -0.82 -3.95
C SER A 135 -15.59 -1.96 -3.06
N GLY A 136 -14.43 -1.80 -2.39
CA GLY A 136 -13.87 -2.76 -1.46
C GLY A 136 -12.51 -2.34 -0.92
N LEU A 137 -11.98 -3.15 0.01
CA LEU A 137 -10.67 -2.97 0.64
C LEU A 137 -9.85 -4.26 0.60
N VAL A 138 -8.57 -4.16 0.28
CA VAL A 138 -7.57 -5.21 0.50
C VAL A 138 -6.45 -4.63 1.34
N LEU A 139 -6.29 -5.12 2.57
CA LEU A 139 -5.42 -4.57 3.60
C LEU A 139 -4.26 -5.54 3.87
N CYS A 140 -3.05 -5.22 3.37
CA CYS A 140 -1.88 -6.11 3.43
C CYS A 140 -0.89 -5.66 4.49
N ALA A 141 -0.42 -6.57 5.35
CA ALA A 141 0.64 -6.34 6.35
C ALA A 141 0.42 -5.05 7.16
N THR A 142 -0.80 -4.76 7.57
CA THR A 142 -1.21 -3.50 8.21
C THR A 142 -2.02 -3.74 9.49
N ALA A 143 -2.31 -2.67 10.20
CA ALA A 143 -3.04 -2.73 11.46
C ALA A 143 -3.99 -1.52 11.61
N ARG A 144 -4.89 -1.59 12.59
CA ARG A 144 -5.76 -0.46 12.98
C ARG A 144 -5.06 0.57 13.87
N ASN A 145 -3.88 0.24 14.40
CA ASN A 145 -2.95 1.12 15.13
C ASN A 145 -1.60 0.42 15.29
N VAL A 146 -0.53 1.19 15.35
CA VAL A 146 0.84 0.66 15.53
C VAL A 146 1.26 0.73 16.99
N LEU A 147 0.99 1.85 17.66
CA LEU A 147 1.36 2.05 19.06
C LEU A 147 0.25 1.54 19.99
N GLY A 148 0.57 0.52 20.78
CA GLY A 148 -0.37 -0.06 21.74
C GLY A 148 0.01 0.16 23.20
N SER A 149 1.32 0.32 23.49
CA SER A 149 1.83 0.52 24.84
C SER A 149 2.15 1.99 25.13
N PRO A 150 2.12 2.42 26.42
CA PRO A 150 2.57 3.75 26.82
C PRO A 150 4.03 4.03 26.46
N ILE A 151 4.89 3.02 26.53
CA ILE A 151 6.33 3.13 26.20
C ILE A 151 6.51 3.41 24.70
N GLU A 152 5.81 2.68 23.83
CA GLU A 152 5.83 2.92 22.37
C GLU A 152 5.38 4.36 22.06
N ARG A 153 4.33 4.85 22.73
CA ARG A 153 3.82 6.22 22.56
C ARG A 153 4.83 7.26 23.01
N MET A 154 5.50 7.04 24.16
CA MET A 154 6.56 7.93 24.63
C MET A 154 7.74 7.97 23.67
N ALA A 155 8.21 6.83 23.15
CA ALA A 155 9.28 6.79 22.16
C ALA A 155 8.90 7.56 20.88
N ALA A 156 7.64 7.47 20.45
CA ALA A 156 7.14 8.21 19.30
C ALA A 156 7.12 9.74 19.49
N LEU A 157 7.06 10.24 20.72
CA LEU A 157 7.13 11.69 21.00
C LEU A 157 8.47 12.33 20.63
N ALA A 158 9.56 11.55 20.53
CA ALA A 158 10.87 12.05 20.09
C ALA A 158 10.96 12.20 18.55
N LEU A 159 10.07 11.57 17.77
CA LEU A 159 10.10 11.63 16.31
C LEU A 159 9.96 13.05 15.74
N PRO A 160 9.09 13.95 16.29
CA PRO A 160 8.97 15.31 15.79
C PRO A 160 10.25 16.12 15.89
N THR A 161 10.97 16.02 17.01
CA THR A 161 12.22 16.73 17.22
C THR A 161 13.32 16.21 16.31
N ALA A 162 13.40 14.89 16.11
CA ALA A 162 14.33 14.28 15.16
C ALA A 162 14.04 14.72 13.72
N ALA A 163 12.77 14.68 13.29
CA ALA A 163 12.37 15.13 11.96
C ALA A 163 12.70 16.62 11.74
N ALA A 164 12.40 17.49 12.72
CA ALA A 164 12.72 18.90 12.64
C ALA A 164 14.23 19.13 12.58
N ALA A 165 15.02 18.46 13.42
CA ALA A 165 16.48 18.58 13.42
C ALA A 165 17.08 18.23 12.05
N ILE A 166 16.56 17.18 11.36
CA ILE A 166 17.03 16.80 10.03
C ILE A 166 16.56 17.81 8.97
N GLN A 167 15.31 18.26 9.05
CA GLN A 167 14.75 19.22 8.09
C GLN A 167 15.47 20.58 8.11
N TRP A 168 15.89 21.05 9.30
CA TRP A 168 16.55 22.33 9.48
C TRP A 168 18.08 22.25 9.39
N ASN A 169 18.68 21.07 9.30
CA ASN A 169 20.12 20.91 9.16
C ASN A 169 20.51 20.71 7.67
N PRO A 170 21.17 21.70 7.03
CA PRO A 170 21.55 21.60 5.62
C PRO A 170 22.43 20.39 5.29
N LEU A 171 23.19 19.86 6.24
CA LEU A 171 24.04 18.69 6.06
C LEU A 171 23.25 17.38 6.03
N LEU A 172 22.07 17.36 6.67
CA LEU A 172 21.21 16.16 6.76
C LEU A 172 20.09 16.17 5.73
N GLN A 173 19.73 17.33 5.16
CA GLN A 173 18.68 17.44 4.14
C GLN A 173 18.86 16.51 2.94
N PRO A 174 20.06 16.31 2.36
CA PRO A 174 20.24 15.43 1.22
C PRO A 174 20.20 13.95 1.59
N MET A 175 20.12 13.59 2.88
CA MET A 175 20.06 12.19 3.29
C MET A 175 18.78 11.53 2.79
N SER A 176 18.95 10.38 2.15
CA SER A 176 17.84 9.56 1.68
C SER A 176 17.31 8.62 2.77
N ALA A 177 16.09 8.13 2.55
CA ALA A 177 15.50 7.09 3.39
C ALA A 177 16.11 5.68 3.13
N GLU A 178 17.19 5.58 2.33
CA GLU A 178 17.77 4.30 1.92
C GLU A 178 18.09 3.38 3.09
N PHE A 179 18.84 3.87 4.08
CA PHE A 179 19.23 3.06 5.23
C PHE A 179 18.02 2.52 5.99
N PHE A 180 17.05 3.40 6.27
CA PHE A 180 15.81 3.03 6.96
C PHE A 180 14.98 2.04 6.14
N GLY A 181 14.81 2.30 4.83
CA GLY A 181 14.07 1.43 3.93
C GLY A 181 14.73 0.06 3.76
N MET A 182 16.07 -0.01 3.68
CA MET A 182 16.80 -1.29 3.65
C MET A 182 16.63 -2.09 4.95
N THR A 183 16.54 -1.41 6.09
CA THR A 183 16.23 -2.08 7.37
C THR A 183 14.83 -2.69 7.36
N LEU A 184 13.85 -2.03 6.75
CA LEU A 184 12.49 -2.56 6.57
C LEU A 184 12.43 -3.73 5.57
N LEU A 185 13.24 -3.69 4.51
CA LEU A 185 13.34 -4.78 3.54
C LEU A 185 14.00 -6.03 4.11
N GLY A 186 14.88 -5.87 5.09
CA GLY A 186 15.69 -6.98 5.61
C GLY A 186 16.74 -7.46 4.59
N SER A 187 17.05 -8.77 4.58
CA SER A 187 17.99 -9.34 3.63
C SER A 187 17.34 -9.49 2.25
N VAL A 188 18.02 -8.96 1.24
CA VAL A 188 17.69 -9.16 -0.17
C VAL A 188 18.86 -9.93 -0.79
N ASP A 189 18.66 -11.22 -1.06
CA ASP A 189 19.75 -12.13 -1.47
C ASP A 189 20.26 -11.84 -2.91
N ASP A 190 19.36 -11.41 -3.81
CA ASP A 190 19.76 -11.05 -5.16
C ASP A 190 20.36 -9.65 -5.24
N PRO A 191 21.65 -9.51 -5.66
CA PRO A 191 22.32 -8.22 -5.73
C PRO A 191 21.71 -7.23 -6.72
N ALA A 192 21.04 -7.70 -7.77
CA ALA A 192 20.37 -6.84 -8.75
C ALA A 192 19.11 -6.23 -8.13
N THR A 193 18.31 -7.04 -7.46
CA THR A 193 17.14 -6.60 -6.69
C THR A 193 17.54 -5.64 -5.57
N ALA A 194 18.63 -5.90 -4.86
CA ALA A 194 19.11 -5.02 -3.80
C ALA A 194 19.54 -3.65 -4.36
N ARG A 195 20.26 -3.60 -5.50
CA ARG A 195 20.62 -2.34 -6.15
C ARG A 195 19.41 -1.55 -6.62
N TRP A 196 18.45 -2.24 -7.23
CA TRP A 196 17.20 -1.62 -7.68
C TRP A 196 16.41 -1.06 -6.50
N ALA A 197 16.23 -1.84 -5.43
CA ALA A 197 15.54 -1.40 -4.23
C ALA A 197 16.19 -0.15 -3.60
N ARG A 198 17.54 -0.13 -3.49
CA ARG A 198 18.27 1.06 -3.01
C ARG A 198 18.01 2.29 -3.88
N ALA A 199 18.01 2.14 -5.20
CA ALA A 199 17.73 3.23 -6.12
C ALA A 199 16.31 3.79 -5.92
N GLN A 200 15.32 2.96 -5.66
CA GLN A 200 13.96 3.38 -5.35
C GLN A 200 13.89 4.12 -4.00
N LEU A 201 14.52 3.57 -2.96
CA LEU A 201 14.50 4.14 -1.60
C LEU A 201 15.20 5.51 -1.52
N ARG A 202 16.23 5.75 -2.37
CA ARG A 202 16.91 7.05 -2.47
C ARG A 202 16.01 8.17 -2.97
N ARG A 203 14.87 7.85 -3.58
CA ARG A 203 13.90 8.83 -4.09
C ARG A 203 13.01 9.43 -3.00
N THR A 204 13.11 8.92 -1.76
CA THR A 204 12.45 9.45 -0.57
C THR A 204 13.47 10.06 0.37
N THR A 205 13.22 11.28 0.87
CA THR A 205 14.13 11.93 1.82
C THR A 205 13.99 11.32 3.21
N LEU A 206 15.06 11.39 4.01
CA LEU A 206 15.01 10.94 5.40
C LEU A 206 13.98 11.71 6.22
N ALA A 207 13.86 13.02 5.99
CA ALA A 207 12.86 13.88 6.65
C ALA A 207 11.43 13.40 6.36
N THR A 208 11.13 13.07 5.11
CA THR A 208 9.83 12.47 4.73
C THR A 208 9.61 11.14 5.44
N ALA A 209 10.62 10.25 5.43
CA ALA A 209 10.51 8.94 6.07
C ALA A 209 10.16 9.05 7.55
N ILE A 210 10.86 9.92 8.30
CA ILE A 210 10.62 10.15 9.73
C ILE A 210 9.23 10.78 9.96
N SER A 211 8.82 11.74 9.12
CA SER A 211 7.50 12.37 9.21
C SER A 211 6.39 11.36 8.93
N ALA A 212 6.59 10.43 7.98
CA ALA A 212 5.65 9.37 7.66
C ALA A 212 5.56 8.33 8.79
N VAL A 213 6.70 7.92 9.38
CA VAL A 213 6.73 7.04 10.56
C VAL A 213 5.98 7.68 11.73
N ARG A 214 6.15 8.97 11.96
CA ARG A 214 5.37 9.70 12.95
C ARG A 214 3.87 9.62 12.66
N ALA A 215 3.44 9.93 11.43
CA ALA A 215 2.03 9.89 11.06
C ALA A 215 1.44 8.47 11.23
N VAL A 216 2.21 7.43 10.88
CA VAL A 216 1.87 6.01 11.13
C VAL A 216 1.72 5.75 12.64
N SER A 217 2.60 6.29 13.47
CA SER A 217 2.56 6.08 14.92
C SER A 217 1.37 6.77 15.60
N GLU A 218 0.92 7.89 15.04
CA GLU A 218 -0.25 8.64 15.51
C GLU A 218 -1.58 8.04 15.03
N PHE A 219 -1.55 7.18 14.00
CA PHE A 219 -2.74 6.61 13.38
C PHE A 219 -3.49 5.64 14.31
N THR A 220 -4.81 5.78 14.33
CA THR A 220 -5.72 4.79 14.91
C THR A 220 -7.08 4.82 14.22
N SER A 221 -7.58 3.65 13.85
CA SER A 221 -8.94 3.44 13.36
C SER A 221 -9.80 2.68 14.38
N HIS A 222 -9.28 2.49 15.61
CA HIS A 222 -9.89 1.62 16.62
C HIS A 222 -11.37 1.91 16.90
N SER A 223 -11.76 3.18 16.93
CA SER A 223 -13.12 3.60 17.28
C SER A 223 -14.14 3.47 16.15
N TRP A 224 -13.70 3.31 14.89
CA TRP A 224 -14.57 3.35 13.72
C TRP A 224 -14.35 2.24 12.70
N ILE A 225 -13.29 1.44 12.83
CA ILE A 225 -13.00 0.39 11.84
C ILE A 225 -14.11 -0.67 11.73
N GLY A 226 -14.90 -0.84 12.78
CA GLY A 226 -16.09 -1.71 12.79
C GLY A 226 -17.27 -1.19 11.96
N GLU A 227 -17.21 0.07 11.50
CA GLU A 227 -18.22 0.68 10.63
C GLU A 227 -18.01 0.31 9.15
N VAL A 228 -16.89 -0.38 8.80
CA VAL A 228 -16.58 -0.76 7.42
C VAL A 228 -17.64 -1.71 6.90
N ASP A 229 -18.37 -1.27 5.87
CA ASP A 229 -19.50 -1.96 5.25
C ASP A 229 -19.23 -2.43 3.81
N VAL A 230 -18.03 -2.14 3.28
CA VAL A 230 -17.60 -2.65 1.97
C VAL A 230 -16.87 -3.98 2.09
N PRO A 231 -16.95 -4.86 1.07
CA PRO A 231 -16.20 -6.11 1.04
C PRO A 231 -14.73 -5.89 1.34
N THR A 232 -14.20 -6.58 2.36
CA THR A 232 -12.82 -6.40 2.82
C THR A 232 -12.08 -7.72 2.92
N ALA A 233 -10.83 -7.75 2.45
CA ALA A 233 -9.87 -8.82 2.67
C ALA A 233 -8.65 -8.31 3.43
N VAL A 234 -8.12 -9.12 4.35
CA VAL A 234 -6.89 -8.82 5.09
C VAL A 234 -5.84 -9.87 4.76
N VAL A 235 -4.73 -9.43 4.18
CA VAL A 235 -3.57 -10.29 3.90
C VAL A 235 -2.59 -10.19 5.05
N VAL A 236 -2.45 -11.28 5.80
CA VAL A 236 -1.68 -11.36 7.04
C VAL A 236 -0.32 -12.01 6.79
N THR A 237 0.76 -11.29 7.10
CA THR A 237 2.14 -11.78 7.06
C THR A 237 2.50 -12.43 8.39
N THR A 238 2.55 -13.78 8.44
CA THR A 238 2.59 -14.52 9.73
C THR A 238 3.97 -14.55 10.41
N ARG A 239 5.03 -14.06 9.74
CA ARG A 239 6.38 -13.91 10.31
C ARG A 239 6.80 -12.45 10.43
N ASP A 240 5.84 -11.54 10.34
CA ASP A 240 6.04 -10.09 10.37
C ASP A 240 6.51 -9.60 11.74
N ARG A 241 7.68 -8.95 11.76
CA ARG A 241 8.28 -8.36 12.97
C ARG A 241 8.07 -6.84 13.04
N ILE A 242 7.59 -6.22 11.96
CA ILE A 242 7.32 -4.76 11.88
C ILE A 242 5.88 -4.49 12.33
N VAL A 243 4.91 -5.20 11.74
CA VAL A 243 3.51 -5.17 12.16
C VAL A 243 3.13 -6.55 12.70
N PRO A 244 3.19 -6.77 14.01
CA PRO A 244 2.96 -8.08 14.61
C PRO A 244 1.65 -8.72 14.15
N VAL A 245 1.67 -10.03 13.90
CA VAL A 245 0.50 -10.83 13.46
C VAL A 245 -0.73 -10.57 14.32
N SER A 246 -0.53 -10.47 15.63
CA SER A 246 -1.62 -10.19 16.57
C SER A 246 -2.34 -8.86 16.28
N ARG A 247 -1.65 -7.84 15.75
CA ARG A 247 -2.23 -6.56 15.36
C ARG A 247 -2.98 -6.65 14.03
N GLN A 248 -2.41 -7.37 13.06
CA GLN A 248 -3.06 -7.65 11.77
C GLN A 248 -4.37 -8.44 11.99
N MET A 249 -4.33 -9.48 12.82
CA MET A 249 -5.52 -10.27 13.18
C MET A 249 -6.55 -9.48 13.98
N LYS A 250 -6.12 -8.54 14.84
CA LYS A 250 -7.06 -7.62 15.53
C LYS A 250 -7.76 -6.67 14.56
N LEU A 251 -7.08 -6.25 13.49
CA LEU A 251 -7.72 -5.49 12.41
C LEU A 251 -8.77 -6.34 11.69
N ALA A 252 -8.38 -7.54 11.23
CA ALA A 252 -9.27 -8.44 10.50
C ALA A 252 -10.55 -8.77 11.30
N ARG A 253 -10.41 -9.06 12.59
CA ARG A 253 -11.55 -9.37 13.48
C ARG A 253 -12.44 -8.16 13.77
N ALA A 254 -11.92 -6.95 13.62
CA ALA A 254 -12.66 -5.72 13.89
C ALA A 254 -13.52 -5.28 12.69
N ILE A 255 -13.24 -5.79 11.49
CA ILE A 255 -13.99 -5.46 10.27
C ILE A 255 -15.05 -6.55 10.03
N PRO A 256 -16.35 -6.18 9.99
CA PRO A 256 -17.41 -7.15 9.77
C PRO A 256 -17.26 -7.90 8.45
N GLY A 257 -17.30 -9.23 8.49
CA GLY A 257 -17.23 -10.07 7.28
C GLY A 257 -15.90 -10.03 6.52
N ALA A 258 -14.81 -9.51 7.09
CA ALA A 258 -13.51 -9.53 6.44
C ALA A 258 -13.01 -10.97 6.23
N SER A 259 -12.52 -11.27 5.02
CA SER A 259 -11.77 -12.51 4.77
C SER A 259 -10.31 -12.36 5.17
N VAL A 260 -9.68 -13.45 5.65
CA VAL A 260 -8.29 -13.49 6.04
C VAL A 260 -7.53 -14.39 5.08
N HIS A 261 -6.41 -13.89 4.56
CA HIS A 261 -5.49 -14.60 3.68
C HIS A 261 -4.10 -14.56 4.30
N GLU A 262 -3.54 -15.70 4.65
CA GLU A 262 -2.27 -15.77 5.38
C GLU A 262 -1.09 -16.07 4.47
N ILE A 263 0.04 -15.41 4.73
CA ILE A 263 1.32 -15.65 4.06
C ILE A 263 2.38 -15.94 5.12
N ALA A 264 3.05 -17.09 5.02
CA ALA A 264 4.16 -17.44 5.91
C ALA A 264 5.46 -16.68 5.54
N ALA A 265 5.42 -15.36 5.63
CA ALA A 265 6.50 -14.46 5.24
C ALA A 265 6.62 -13.26 6.19
N ASP A 266 7.71 -12.49 6.01
CA ASP A 266 7.98 -11.25 6.74
C ASP A 266 7.26 -10.02 6.14
N HIS A 267 7.54 -8.84 6.72
CA HIS A 267 6.91 -7.58 6.32
C HIS A 267 7.22 -7.14 4.90
N ALA A 268 8.33 -7.54 4.31
CA ALA A 268 8.79 -7.06 3.01
C ALA A 268 8.45 -8.02 1.85
N VAL A 269 7.60 -9.01 2.08
CA VAL A 269 7.30 -10.10 1.14
C VAL A 269 6.89 -9.62 -0.27
N CYS A 270 6.24 -8.46 -0.37
CA CYS A 270 5.86 -7.89 -1.67
C CYS A 270 7.07 -7.62 -2.59
N THR A 271 8.23 -7.31 -1.99
CA THR A 271 9.48 -7.02 -2.71
C THR A 271 10.44 -8.20 -2.69
N THR A 272 10.59 -8.88 -1.54
CA THR A 272 11.60 -9.93 -1.31
C THR A 272 11.18 -11.30 -1.86
N ALA A 273 9.88 -11.60 -1.84
CA ALA A 273 9.33 -12.88 -2.33
C ALA A 273 8.00 -12.69 -3.07
N PRO A 274 7.97 -11.89 -4.16
CA PRO A 274 6.74 -11.58 -4.89
C PRO A 274 6.03 -12.82 -5.44
N GLN A 275 6.76 -13.92 -5.71
CA GLN A 275 6.20 -15.19 -6.16
C GLN A 275 5.32 -15.86 -5.08
N VAL A 276 5.54 -15.55 -3.80
CA VAL A 276 4.72 -16.03 -2.68
C VAL A 276 3.58 -15.04 -2.39
N PHE A 277 3.85 -13.74 -2.51
CA PHE A 277 2.88 -12.69 -2.23
C PHE A 277 1.77 -12.60 -3.28
N THR A 278 2.14 -12.64 -4.57
CA THR A 278 1.23 -12.38 -5.69
C THR A 278 0.01 -13.32 -5.72
N PRO A 279 0.14 -14.65 -5.56
CA PRO A 279 -1.02 -15.54 -5.56
C PRO A 279 -2.02 -15.20 -4.46
N VAL A 280 -1.54 -14.93 -3.24
CA VAL A 280 -2.39 -14.61 -2.10
C VAL A 280 -3.05 -13.24 -2.25
N LEU A 281 -2.33 -12.25 -2.81
CA LEU A 281 -2.92 -10.96 -3.15
C LEU A 281 -4.05 -11.10 -4.18
N LEU A 282 -3.86 -11.90 -5.22
CA LEU A 282 -4.89 -12.19 -6.22
C LEU A 282 -6.11 -12.82 -5.57
N GLU A 283 -5.95 -13.84 -4.74
CA GLU A 283 -7.05 -14.49 -4.01
C GLU A 283 -7.82 -13.48 -3.14
N ALA A 284 -7.11 -12.59 -2.45
CA ALA A 284 -7.72 -11.53 -1.67
C ALA A 284 -8.55 -10.57 -2.53
N CYS A 285 -8.00 -10.12 -3.68
CA CYS A 285 -8.71 -9.26 -4.63
C CYS A 285 -9.96 -9.95 -5.20
N TRP A 286 -9.86 -11.20 -5.63
CA TRP A 286 -11.00 -11.96 -6.13
C TRP A 286 -12.07 -12.19 -5.05
N SER A 287 -11.67 -12.40 -3.79
CA SER A 287 -12.62 -12.58 -2.69
C SER A 287 -13.42 -11.30 -2.43
N VAL A 288 -12.81 -10.13 -2.60
CA VAL A 288 -13.49 -8.82 -2.51
C VAL A 288 -14.44 -8.65 -3.69
N GLU A 289 -13.96 -8.88 -4.91
CA GLU A 289 -14.76 -8.75 -6.13
C GLU A 289 -15.98 -9.67 -6.14
N ALA A 290 -15.80 -10.93 -5.77
CA ALA A 290 -16.91 -11.89 -5.69
C ALA A 290 -17.99 -11.48 -4.68
N ARG A 291 -17.62 -10.82 -3.59
CA ARG A 291 -18.59 -10.30 -2.59
C ARG A 291 -19.25 -9.02 -3.07
N ARG A 292 -18.52 -8.15 -3.76
CA ARG A 292 -19.05 -6.93 -4.38
C ARG A 292 -20.16 -7.27 -5.38
N ILE A 293 -19.91 -8.25 -6.27
CA ILE A 293 -20.90 -8.68 -7.26
C ILE A 293 -22.16 -9.20 -6.59
N ARG A 294 -22.04 -9.97 -5.50
CA ARG A 294 -23.20 -10.49 -4.76
C ARG A 294 -24.03 -9.43 -4.03
N GLN A 295 -23.44 -8.26 -3.74
CA GLN A 295 -24.12 -7.16 -3.05
C GLN A 295 -24.77 -6.16 -4.02
N GLN A 296 -24.51 -6.26 -5.33
CA GLN A 296 -25.21 -5.44 -6.33
C GLN A 296 -26.65 -5.99 -6.49
N PRO A 297 -27.67 -5.13 -6.34
CA PRO A 297 -29.04 -5.53 -6.68
C PRO A 297 -29.11 -5.89 -8.16
N ALA A 298 -29.85 -6.97 -8.46
CA ALA A 298 -30.09 -7.44 -9.82
C ALA A 298 -30.85 -6.41 -10.65
#